data_db348bfc289f5a859f1143c9a996be7f
#
_entry.id   db348bfc289f5a859f1143c9a996be7f
#
_cell.length_a   1.000
_cell.length_b   1.000
_cell.length_c   1.000
_cell.angle_alpha   90.00
_cell.angle_beta   90.00
_cell.angle_gamma   90.00
#
_symmetry.space_group_name_H-M   'P 1'
#
loop_
_entity.id
_entity.type
_entity.pdbx_description
1 polymer ?
#
loop_
_entity_poly.entity_id
_entity_poly.type
_entity_poly.pdbx_seq_one_letter_code
_entity_poly.pdbx_strand_id
1 'polypeptide(L)'
;FDFLKENLLLEDIGIVTGEDLINKRKKSWINSVVCATPEITRNDLERNMIDIDQFSLVIFDEAHRAVGDYAYTGIARHFKEKSLILGMTATLPSEKIKATEIIVSLGIQNILQRSDESPDVQPYIQKTNTEWIMVDLPPEMKAIQKCLQIALDERYTTLRKNGIQIGQNKSLSTLLRIRQYVLTQNRISAKPLFTAIRITYALNIFEAHGITSFLKFCDRTKAKKGVGIKELFEKDVNFMRAIELANFAKSQGMEHSKLPKLKEVISSVKDKVLIFTSYRDSVNVINDTLQKMGINSEILIGKAGETGLKQQKQIETVQRFRDGLT
;
A
#
# COMPACT_ATOMS: atom_id res chain seq x y z
N PHE A 1 -19.83 -6.16 10.66
CA PHE A 1 -21.21 -5.80 10.96
C PHE A 1 -22.14 -6.98 10.67
N ASP A 2 -22.28 -7.41 9.41
CA ASP A 2 -23.19 -8.50 9.02
C ASP A 2 -22.89 -9.80 9.79
N PHE A 3 -21.61 -10.15 9.91
CA PHE A 3 -21.16 -11.29 10.72
C PHE A 3 -21.63 -11.20 12.19
N LEU A 4 -21.49 -10.03 12.82
CA LEU A 4 -21.92 -9.85 14.22
C LEU A 4 -23.45 -9.94 14.34
N LYS A 5 -24.17 -9.36 13.39
CA LYS A 5 -25.63 -9.41 13.36
C LYS A 5 -26.17 -10.83 13.22
N GLU A 6 -25.56 -11.61 12.32
CA GLU A 6 -25.99 -12.98 12.04
C GLU A 6 -25.60 -13.97 13.15
N ASN A 7 -24.40 -13.79 13.75
CA ASN A 7 -23.87 -14.78 14.69
C ASN A 7 -24.13 -14.46 16.17
N LEU A 8 -24.30 -13.18 16.53
CA LEU A 8 -24.58 -12.79 17.92
C LEU A 8 -26.05 -12.56 18.21
N LEU A 9 -26.94 -12.67 17.21
CA LEU A 9 -28.37 -12.42 17.31
C LEU A 9 -28.69 -11.05 17.94
N LEU A 10 -27.82 -10.07 17.76
CA LEU A 10 -28.00 -8.73 18.30
C LEU A 10 -28.75 -7.86 17.29
N GLU A 11 -29.89 -7.34 17.71
CA GLU A 11 -30.71 -6.42 16.90
C GLU A 11 -30.23 -4.98 17.02
N ASP A 12 -29.61 -4.61 18.16
CA ASP A 12 -29.15 -3.26 18.48
C ASP A 12 -27.68 -3.03 18.09
N ILE A 13 -27.41 -3.08 16.77
CA ILE A 13 -26.07 -2.83 16.21
C ILE A 13 -26.09 -1.61 15.29
N GLY A 14 -25.27 -0.61 15.61
CA GLY A 14 -25.04 0.57 14.77
C GLY A 14 -23.86 0.41 13.81
N ILE A 15 -23.97 1.01 12.64
CA ILE A 15 -22.86 1.24 11.71
C ILE A 15 -22.60 2.73 11.58
N VAL A 16 -21.32 3.14 11.65
CA VAL A 16 -20.89 4.53 11.48
C VAL A 16 -19.71 4.60 10.52
N THR A 17 -19.94 5.26 9.40
CA THR A 17 -18.93 5.49 8.35
C THR A 17 -18.85 6.97 7.98
N GLY A 18 -17.77 7.35 7.28
CA GLY A 18 -17.60 8.72 6.79
C GLY A 18 -18.64 9.15 5.74
N GLU A 19 -19.40 8.23 5.17
CA GLU A 19 -20.47 8.51 4.19
C GLU A 19 -21.82 8.81 4.85
N ASP A 20 -21.95 8.51 6.15
CA ASP A 20 -23.18 8.73 6.88
C ASP A 20 -23.38 10.19 7.29
N LEU A 21 -24.61 10.69 7.15
CA LEU A 21 -24.97 12.02 7.62
C LEU A 21 -24.86 12.11 9.15
N ILE A 22 -24.56 13.30 9.66
CA ILE A 22 -24.37 13.57 11.10
C ILE A 22 -25.53 13.05 11.94
N ASN A 23 -26.78 13.30 11.51
CA ASN A 23 -27.98 12.88 12.25
C ASN A 23 -28.12 11.35 12.30
N LYS A 24 -27.70 10.65 11.25
CA LYS A 24 -27.69 9.17 11.24
C LYS A 24 -26.63 8.64 12.20
N ARG A 25 -25.42 9.22 12.17
CA ARG A 25 -24.34 8.82 13.07
C ARG A 25 -24.70 9.01 14.55
N LYS A 26 -25.33 10.15 14.90
CA LYS A 26 -25.80 10.40 16.28
C LYS A 26 -26.76 9.30 16.77
N LYS A 27 -27.65 8.84 15.90
CA LYS A 27 -28.57 7.72 16.25
C LYS A 27 -27.82 6.39 16.37
N SER A 28 -26.83 6.15 15.50
CA SER A 28 -26.04 4.91 15.54
C SER A 28 -25.14 4.82 16.77
N TRP A 29 -24.68 5.95 17.33
CA TRP A 29 -23.85 5.95 18.54
C TRP A 29 -24.58 5.56 19.82
N ILE A 30 -25.91 5.51 19.82
CA ILE A 30 -26.74 5.11 20.98
C ILE A 30 -26.90 3.59 21.08
N ASN A 31 -26.58 2.83 20.01
CA ASN A 31 -26.73 1.38 20.00
C ASN A 31 -25.76 0.69 20.96
N SER A 32 -26.13 -0.48 21.46
CA SER A 32 -25.34 -1.29 22.40
C SER A 32 -24.01 -1.77 21.79
N VAL A 33 -24.00 -2.05 20.49
CA VAL A 33 -22.80 -2.37 19.72
C VAL A 33 -22.68 -1.44 18.53
N VAL A 34 -21.54 -0.81 18.36
CA VAL A 34 -21.30 0.09 17.23
C VAL A 34 -20.05 -0.30 16.46
N CYS A 35 -20.20 -0.60 15.17
CA CYS A 35 -19.10 -0.80 14.23
C CYS A 35 -18.79 0.53 13.53
N ALA A 36 -17.59 1.06 13.70
CA ALA A 36 -17.23 2.36 13.15
C ALA A 36 -15.84 2.37 12.54
N THR A 37 -15.64 3.23 11.52
CA THR A 37 -14.30 3.46 10.96
C THR A 37 -13.50 4.40 11.85
N PRO A 38 -12.16 4.19 12.00
CA PRO A 38 -11.33 4.91 12.98
C PRO A 38 -11.37 6.44 12.84
N GLU A 39 -11.27 6.94 11.61
CA GLU A 39 -11.20 8.38 11.36
C GLU A 39 -12.50 9.09 11.74
N ILE A 40 -13.66 8.47 11.48
CA ILE A 40 -14.93 9.08 11.84
C ILE A 40 -15.16 9.01 13.35
N THR A 41 -14.74 7.93 14.01
CA THR A 41 -14.81 7.80 15.46
C THR A 41 -14.00 8.90 16.15
N ARG A 42 -12.75 9.14 15.70
CA ARG A 42 -11.92 10.23 16.22
C ARG A 42 -12.60 11.59 16.03
N ASN A 43 -13.09 11.87 14.82
CA ASN A 43 -13.77 13.13 14.53
C ASN A 43 -15.04 13.34 15.35
N ASP A 44 -15.82 12.29 15.60
CA ASP A 44 -17.06 12.38 16.37
C ASP A 44 -16.78 12.48 17.88
N LEU A 45 -15.69 11.90 18.39
CA LEU A 45 -15.19 12.14 19.75
C LEU A 45 -14.75 13.60 19.94
N GLU A 46 -13.97 14.15 19.03
CA GLU A 46 -13.52 15.56 19.06
C GLU A 46 -14.71 16.54 19.01
N ARG A 47 -15.83 16.13 18.42
CA ARG A 47 -17.08 16.90 18.37
C ARG A 47 -18.04 16.64 19.53
N ASN A 48 -17.63 15.85 20.52
CA ASN A 48 -18.47 15.43 21.65
C ASN A 48 -19.82 14.80 21.21
N MET A 49 -19.78 14.02 20.13
CA MET A 49 -20.96 13.31 19.62
C MET A 49 -21.12 11.91 20.20
N ILE A 50 -20.12 11.42 20.90
CA ILE A 50 -20.06 10.09 21.49
C ILE A 50 -20.03 10.26 23.01
N ASP A 51 -20.99 9.64 23.69
CA ASP A 51 -20.95 9.48 25.13
C ASP A 51 -20.03 8.32 25.47
N ILE A 52 -18.81 8.63 25.94
CA ILE A 52 -17.78 7.63 26.21
C ILE A 52 -18.14 6.72 27.40
N ASP A 53 -18.96 7.20 28.33
CA ASP A 53 -19.30 6.47 29.55
C ASP A 53 -20.30 5.32 29.31
N GLN A 54 -20.96 5.29 28.14
CA GLN A 54 -21.81 4.19 27.76
C GLN A 54 -21.06 2.96 27.22
N PHE A 55 -19.77 3.08 26.86
CA PHE A 55 -18.98 1.98 26.27
C PHE A 55 -18.08 1.34 27.32
N SER A 56 -18.41 0.11 27.73
CA SER A 56 -17.58 -0.69 28.65
C SER A 56 -16.42 -1.41 27.96
N LEU A 57 -16.49 -1.61 26.65
CA LEU A 57 -15.48 -2.30 25.85
C LEU A 57 -15.25 -1.57 24.52
N VAL A 58 -13.98 -1.37 24.18
CA VAL A 58 -13.55 -0.86 22.87
C VAL A 58 -12.61 -1.85 22.22
N ILE A 59 -12.96 -2.29 21.02
CA ILE A 59 -12.18 -3.27 20.24
C ILE A 59 -11.48 -2.54 19.10
N PHE A 60 -10.14 -2.63 19.06
CA PHE A 60 -9.33 -2.15 17.95
C PHE A 60 -8.89 -3.34 17.10
N ASP A 61 -9.52 -3.52 15.96
CA ASP A 61 -9.10 -4.47 14.95
C ASP A 61 -7.89 -3.91 14.18
N GLU A 62 -6.95 -4.80 13.76
CA GLU A 62 -5.66 -4.37 13.20
C GLU A 62 -4.90 -3.39 14.12
N ALA A 63 -4.83 -3.71 15.40
CA ALA A 63 -4.25 -2.88 16.45
C ALA A 63 -2.79 -2.45 16.19
N HIS A 64 -2.06 -3.16 15.30
CA HIS A 64 -0.72 -2.77 14.85
C HIS A 64 -0.66 -1.38 14.18
N ARG A 65 -1.81 -0.81 13.80
CA ARG A 65 -1.92 0.56 13.26
C ARG A 65 -1.86 1.66 14.33
N ALA A 66 -1.92 1.31 15.60
CA ALA A 66 -1.93 2.30 16.70
C ALA A 66 -0.54 2.89 16.96
N VAL A 67 0.04 3.53 15.94
CA VAL A 67 1.35 4.20 15.98
C VAL A 67 1.25 5.64 15.47
N GLY A 68 2.09 6.54 15.99
CA GLY A 68 2.12 7.94 15.60
C GLY A 68 0.77 8.65 15.79
N ASP A 69 0.34 9.39 14.78
CA ASP A 69 -0.94 10.13 14.78
C ASP A 69 -2.08 9.35 14.08
N TYR A 70 -2.02 8.02 14.06
CA TYR A 70 -3.14 7.24 13.55
C TYR A 70 -4.38 7.38 14.45
N ALA A 71 -5.58 7.31 13.88
CA ALA A 71 -6.83 7.58 14.60
C ALA A 71 -7.00 6.76 15.88
N TYR A 72 -6.50 5.51 15.93
CA TYR A 72 -6.55 4.66 17.11
C TYR A 72 -5.89 5.26 18.34
N THR A 73 -4.75 5.94 18.18
CA THR A 73 -4.05 6.58 19.32
C THR A 73 -4.87 7.72 19.92
N GLY A 74 -5.57 8.47 19.08
CA GLY A 74 -6.50 9.52 19.51
C GLY A 74 -7.71 8.95 20.25
N ILE A 75 -8.35 7.93 19.67
CA ILE A 75 -9.53 7.26 20.23
C ILE A 75 -9.18 6.64 21.60
N ALA A 76 -8.10 5.88 21.70
CA ALA A 76 -7.70 5.20 22.94
C ALA A 76 -7.50 6.15 24.12
N ARG A 77 -7.04 7.39 23.90
CA ARG A 77 -6.89 8.40 24.95
C ARG A 77 -8.18 8.73 25.68
N HIS A 78 -9.32 8.63 25.01
CA HIS A 78 -10.63 8.87 25.63
C HIS A 78 -11.13 7.69 26.46
N PHE A 79 -10.75 6.46 26.11
CA PHE A 79 -11.33 5.25 26.66
C PHE A 79 -10.44 4.48 27.65
N LYS A 80 -9.11 4.59 27.58
CA LYS A 80 -8.16 3.75 28.33
C LYS A 80 -8.29 3.77 29.85
N GLU A 81 -8.93 4.79 30.41
CA GLU A 81 -9.19 4.90 31.86
C GLU A 81 -10.64 4.56 32.23
N LYS A 82 -11.51 4.39 31.25
CA LYS A 82 -12.96 4.21 31.44
C LYS A 82 -13.48 2.86 30.95
N SER A 83 -12.86 2.32 29.94
CA SER A 83 -13.34 1.12 29.25
C SER A 83 -12.26 0.06 29.15
N LEU A 84 -12.66 -1.20 29.05
CA LEU A 84 -11.74 -2.27 28.69
C LEU A 84 -11.33 -2.09 27.23
N ILE A 85 -10.03 -2.16 26.97
CA ILE A 85 -9.51 -2.09 25.60
C ILE A 85 -9.00 -3.46 25.17
N LEU A 86 -9.52 -3.94 24.04
CA LEU A 86 -9.07 -5.14 23.34
C LEU A 86 -8.44 -4.74 22.00
N GLY A 87 -7.13 -4.95 21.88
CA GLY A 87 -6.42 -4.81 20.60
C GLY A 87 -6.23 -6.17 19.96
N MET A 88 -6.71 -6.36 18.73
CA MET A 88 -6.54 -7.59 17.95
C MET A 88 -5.66 -7.30 16.74
N THR A 89 -4.70 -8.18 16.45
CA THR A 89 -3.88 -8.11 15.24
C THR A 89 -3.30 -9.47 14.90
N ALA A 90 -3.30 -9.83 13.62
CA ALA A 90 -2.62 -11.03 13.14
C ALA A 90 -1.08 -10.85 13.12
N THR A 91 -0.60 -9.62 13.04
CA THR A 91 0.83 -9.32 12.90
C THR A 91 1.24 -8.21 13.85
N LEU A 92 2.15 -8.49 14.76
CA LEU A 92 2.80 -7.48 15.57
C LEU A 92 4.11 -7.06 14.88
N PRO A 93 4.48 -5.75 14.85
CA PRO A 93 5.76 -5.33 14.31
C PRO A 93 6.94 -6.04 15.01
N SER A 94 7.88 -6.55 14.23
CA SER A 94 9.11 -7.18 14.76
C SER A 94 10.04 -6.17 15.47
N GLU A 95 9.90 -4.88 15.17
CA GLU A 95 10.62 -3.80 15.83
C GLU A 95 10.06 -3.57 17.24
N LYS A 96 10.84 -3.89 18.27
CA LYS A 96 10.43 -3.71 19.68
C LYS A 96 9.88 -2.32 20.00
N ILE A 97 10.48 -1.27 19.45
CA ILE A 97 10.06 0.13 19.66
C ILE A 97 8.62 0.34 19.18
N LYS A 98 8.27 -0.12 18.00
CA LYS A 98 6.91 -0.01 17.46
C LYS A 98 5.90 -0.86 18.23
N ALA A 99 6.29 -2.07 18.62
CA ALA A 99 5.43 -2.92 19.44
C ALA A 99 5.14 -2.26 20.80
N THR A 100 6.17 -1.69 21.47
CA THR A 100 6.00 -0.93 22.71
C THR A 100 5.11 0.30 22.51
N GLU A 101 5.27 1.03 21.40
CA GLU A 101 4.44 2.20 21.09
C GLU A 101 2.94 1.81 21.00
N ILE A 102 2.61 0.70 20.34
CA ILE A 102 1.23 0.20 20.24
C ILE A 102 0.66 -0.13 21.62
N ILE A 103 1.39 -0.88 22.41
CA ILE A 103 0.99 -1.30 23.78
C ILE A 103 0.68 -0.07 24.64
N VAL A 104 1.60 0.91 24.65
CA VAL A 104 1.46 2.14 25.44
C VAL A 104 0.32 3.03 24.91
N SER A 105 0.22 3.17 23.58
CA SER A 105 -0.81 4.01 22.96
C SER A 105 -2.21 3.53 23.25
N LEU A 106 -2.44 2.22 23.23
CA LEU A 106 -3.72 1.59 23.52
C LEU A 106 -3.93 1.33 25.03
N GLY A 107 -2.90 1.42 25.89
CA GLY A 107 -3.00 1.10 27.30
C GLY A 107 -3.15 -0.40 27.58
N ILE A 108 -2.57 -1.26 26.73
CA ILE A 108 -2.63 -2.71 26.87
C ILE A 108 -1.82 -3.18 28.06
N GLN A 109 -2.42 -3.94 28.96
CA GLN A 109 -1.78 -4.48 30.16
C GLN A 109 -1.37 -5.95 29.97
N ASN A 110 -2.14 -6.73 29.24
CA ASN A 110 -1.90 -8.16 29.03
C ASN A 110 -1.82 -8.48 27.55
N ILE A 111 -0.90 -9.34 27.17
CA ILE A 111 -0.72 -9.80 25.79
C ILE A 111 -0.97 -11.30 25.73
N LEU A 112 -1.92 -11.70 24.90
CA LEU A 112 -2.19 -13.08 24.57
C LEU A 112 -1.73 -13.34 23.14
N GLN A 113 -0.77 -14.25 22.98
CA GLN A 113 -0.27 -14.64 21.67
C GLN A 113 -0.75 -16.05 21.31
N ARG A 114 -1.15 -16.22 20.07
CA ARG A 114 -1.45 -17.52 19.43
C ARG A 114 -0.62 -17.63 18.15
N SER A 115 -0.24 -18.85 17.83
CA SER A 115 0.43 -19.21 16.57
C SER A 115 -0.46 -20.13 15.75
N ASP A 116 -0.09 -20.34 14.49
CA ASP A 116 -0.77 -21.29 13.60
C ASP A 116 -0.76 -22.74 14.15
N GLU A 117 0.19 -23.05 15.05
CA GLU A 117 0.32 -24.35 15.71
C GLU A 117 -0.53 -24.45 16.99
N SER A 118 -1.13 -23.36 17.46
CA SER A 118 -1.97 -23.37 18.67
C SER A 118 -3.21 -24.25 18.46
N PRO A 119 -3.52 -25.18 19.37
CA PRO A 119 -4.61 -26.14 19.16
C PRO A 119 -6.00 -25.52 18.98
N ASP A 120 -6.23 -24.34 19.56
CA ASP A 120 -7.45 -23.57 19.47
C ASP A 120 -7.58 -22.76 18.15
N VAL A 121 -6.48 -22.57 17.45
CA VAL A 121 -6.40 -21.82 16.17
C VAL A 121 -6.31 -22.78 14.97
N GLN A 122 -5.59 -23.88 15.12
CA GLN A 122 -5.30 -24.85 14.05
C GLN A 122 -6.52 -25.29 13.22
N PRO A 123 -7.72 -25.53 13.78
CA PRO A 123 -8.90 -25.91 13.01
C PRO A 123 -9.39 -24.83 12.01
N TYR A 124 -9.02 -23.57 12.24
CA TYR A 124 -9.42 -22.43 11.42
C TYR A 124 -8.36 -22.00 10.42
N ILE A 125 -7.15 -22.54 10.49
CA ILE A 125 -6.04 -22.20 9.58
C ILE A 125 -6.20 -22.95 8.26
N GLN A 126 -6.23 -22.18 7.17
CA GLN A 126 -6.14 -22.72 5.82
C GLN A 126 -4.66 -23.01 5.50
N LYS A 127 -4.37 -24.24 5.08
CA LYS A 127 -3.02 -24.58 4.61
C LYS A 127 -2.68 -23.77 3.37
N THR A 128 -1.63 -22.97 3.47
CA THR A 128 -1.13 -22.16 2.37
C THR A 128 0.19 -22.74 1.87
N ASN A 129 0.25 -23.03 0.58
CA ASN A 129 1.49 -23.38 -0.10
C ASN A 129 2.03 -22.15 -0.81
N THR A 130 3.28 -21.79 -0.54
CA THR A 130 3.95 -20.66 -1.19
C THR A 130 4.99 -21.17 -2.18
N GLU A 131 4.87 -20.77 -3.43
CA GLU A 131 5.84 -21.05 -4.48
C GLU A 131 6.48 -19.76 -4.98
N TRP A 132 7.80 -19.72 -5.01
CA TRP A 132 8.57 -18.60 -5.54
C TRP A 132 8.95 -18.86 -6.98
N ILE A 133 8.37 -18.10 -7.92
CA ILE A 133 8.68 -18.22 -9.34
C ILE A 133 9.63 -17.08 -9.72
N MET A 134 10.89 -17.43 -9.92
CA MET A 134 11.93 -16.48 -10.36
C MET A 134 11.85 -16.30 -11.87
N VAL A 135 11.94 -15.05 -12.31
CA VAL A 135 11.88 -14.70 -13.74
C VAL A 135 13.01 -13.76 -14.09
N ASP A 136 13.89 -14.15 -15.00
CA ASP A 136 14.99 -13.34 -15.48
C ASP A 136 14.55 -12.22 -16.41
N LEU A 137 15.23 -11.08 -16.32
CA LEU A 137 15.06 -10.00 -17.28
C LEU A 137 15.77 -10.33 -18.60
N PRO A 138 15.13 -10.12 -19.77
CA PRO A 138 15.77 -10.21 -21.07
C PRO A 138 16.95 -9.23 -21.21
N PRO A 139 17.89 -9.49 -22.14
CA PRO A 139 19.06 -8.62 -22.34
C PRO A 139 18.69 -7.16 -22.59
N GLU A 140 17.62 -6.89 -23.33
CA GLU A 140 17.12 -5.55 -23.64
C GLU A 140 16.63 -4.83 -22.37
N MET A 141 15.94 -5.54 -21.51
CA MET A 141 15.51 -5.00 -20.22
C MET A 141 16.69 -4.80 -19.26
N LYS A 142 17.68 -5.70 -19.27
CA LYS A 142 18.92 -5.51 -18.51
C LYS A 142 19.69 -4.26 -18.96
N ALA A 143 19.68 -3.93 -20.26
CA ALA A 143 20.29 -2.71 -20.79
C ALA A 143 19.60 -1.45 -20.25
N ILE A 144 18.26 -1.42 -20.23
CA ILE A 144 17.49 -0.32 -19.65
C ILE A 144 17.79 -0.18 -18.15
N GLN A 145 17.75 -1.29 -17.41
CA GLN A 145 18.07 -1.34 -15.99
C GLN A 145 19.47 -0.76 -15.70
N LYS A 146 20.47 -1.18 -16.48
CA LYS A 146 21.84 -0.71 -16.35
C LYS A 146 21.95 0.80 -16.55
N CYS A 147 21.28 1.37 -17.54
CA CYS A 147 21.26 2.82 -17.75
C CYS A 147 20.67 3.56 -16.54
N LEU A 148 19.56 3.07 -15.97
CA LEU A 148 18.96 3.64 -14.78
C LEU A 148 19.86 3.53 -13.55
N GLN A 149 20.57 2.40 -13.39
CA GLN A 149 21.52 2.19 -12.29
C GLN A 149 22.72 3.16 -12.41
N ILE A 150 23.28 3.34 -13.60
CA ILE A 150 24.38 4.30 -13.83
C ILE A 150 23.92 5.72 -13.49
N ALA A 151 22.76 6.15 -13.99
CA ALA A 151 22.19 7.45 -13.66
C ALA A 151 22.01 7.65 -12.14
N LEU A 152 21.55 6.61 -11.43
CA LEU A 152 21.42 6.64 -9.98
C LEU A 152 22.78 6.75 -9.28
N ASP A 153 23.79 5.99 -9.71
CA ASP A 153 25.14 5.99 -9.13
C ASP A 153 25.84 7.33 -9.26
N GLU A 154 25.66 8.01 -10.38
CA GLU A 154 26.15 9.38 -10.57
C GLU A 154 25.54 10.35 -9.54
N ARG A 155 24.27 10.21 -9.22
CA ARG A 155 23.58 11.04 -8.21
C ARG A 155 24.08 10.73 -6.80
N TYR A 156 24.28 9.46 -6.45
CA TYR A 156 24.89 9.08 -5.18
C TYR A 156 26.32 9.61 -5.05
N THR A 157 27.12 9.54 -6.13
CA THR A 157 28.45 10.10 -6.16
C THR A 157 28.45 11.62 -5.93
N THR A 158 27.53 12.33 -6.58
CA THR A 158 27.36 13.78 -6.39
C THR A 158 26.94 14.13 -4.96
N LEU A 159 26.00 13.38 -4.39
CA LEU A 159 25.57 13.58 -3.00
C LEU A 159 26.72 13.38 -2.00
N ARG A 160 27.55 12.34 -2.20
CA ARG A 160 28.75 12.11 -1.37
C ARG A 160 29.76 13.23 -1.49
N LYS A 161 30.04 13.72 -2.72
CA LYS A 161 30.92 14.87 -2.97
C LYS A 161 30.44 16.14 -2.27
N ASN A 162 29.11 16.28 -2.12
CA ASN A 162 28.51 17.41 -1.39
C ASN A 162 28.46 17.18 0.14
N GLY A 163 29.14 16.17 0.66
CA GLY A 163 29.22 15.89 2.10
C GLY A 163 28.04 15.13 2.70
N ILE A 164 27.13 14.59 1.87
CA ILE A 164 26.02 13.76 2.37
C ILE A 164 26.54 12.35 2.66
N GLN A 165 26.47 11.94 3.94
CA GLN A 165 26.82 10.58 4.35
C GLN A 165 25.70 9.61 3.97
N ILE A 166 25.85 8.96 2.83
CA ILE A 166 24.94 7.91 2.37
C ILE A 166 25.71 6.60 2.30
N GLY A 167 25.21 5.60 3.01
CA GLY A 167 25.73 4.23 2.97
C GLY A 167 25.63 3.59 1.58
N GLN A 168 26.10 2.37 1.46
CA GLN A 168 26.04 1.63 0.19
C GLN A 168 24.60 1.21 -0.19
N ASN A 169 23.71 1.15 0.78
CA ASN A 169 22.31 0.80 0.53
C ASN A 169 21.58 1.94 -0.20
N LYS A 170 21.29 1.73 -1.48
CA LYS A 170 20.65 2.68 -2.40
C LYS A 170 19.12 2.60 -2.31
N SER A 171 18.56 2.51 -1.11
CA SER A 171 17.11 2.39 -0.92
C SER A 171 16.40 3.74 -0.98
N LEU A 172 15.16 3.72 -1.43
CA LEU A 172 14.28 4.89 -1.43
C LEU A 172 14.10 5.45 0.00
N SER A 173 13.96 4.59 1.01
CA SER A 173 13.81 4.99 2.41
C SER A 173 15.02 5.80 2.91
N THR A 174 16.24 5.43 2.51
CA THR A 174 17.45 6.19 2.82
C THR A 174 17.41 7.59 2.23
N LEU A 175 17.02 7.73 0.95
CA LEU A 175 16.91 9.03 0.27
C LEU A 175 15.81 9.91 0.91
N LEU A 176 14.69 9.33 1.27
CA LEU A 176 13.58 10.07 1.90
C LEU A 176 13.96 10.54 3.32
N ARG A 177 14.68 9.74 4.09
CA ARG A 177 15.15 10.10 5.44
C ARG A 177 16.08 11.32 5.45
N ILE A 178 16.99 11.43 4.47
CA ILE A 178 17.93 12.57 4.40
C ILE A 178 17.28 13.82 3.78
N ARG A 179 16.06 13.72 3.24
CA ARG A 179 15.39 14.81 2.53
C ARG A 179 15.26 16.08 3.38
N GLN A 180 14.84 15.95 4.63
CA GLN A 180 14.65 17.10 5.52
C GLN A 180 15.98 17.81 5.78
N TYR A 181 17.04 17.05 6.10
CA TYR A 181 18.38 17.59 6.29
C TYR A 181 18.86 18.34 5.05
N VAL A 182 18.71 17.77 3.85
CA VAL A 182 19.15 18.42 2.60
C VAL A 182 18.39 19.71 2.35
N LEU A 183 17.09 19.77 2.61
CA LEU A 183 16.29 20.98 2.39
C LEU A 183 16.63 22.12 3.36
N THR A 184 17.05 21.80 4.59
CA THR A 184 17.32 22.79 5.63
C THR A 184 18.80 23.16 5.71
N GLN A 185 19.70 22.19 5.60
CA GLN A 185 21.13 22.36 5.91
C GLN A 185 22.07 22.23 4.68
N ASN A 186 21.64 21.60 3.59
CA ASN A 186 22.51 21.35 2.44
C ASN A 186 21.78 21.52 1.09
N ARG A 187 21.30 22.71 0.81
CA ARG A 187 20.48 23.00 -0.37
C ARG A 187 21.14 22.70 -1.72
N ILE A 188 22.48 22.71 -1.79
CA ILE A 188 23.22 22.33 -3.01
C ILE A 188 22.95 20.88 -3.41
N SER A 189 22.67 20.02 -2.42
CA SER A 189 22.31 18.61 -2.64
C SER A 189 20.84 18.37 -2.96
N ALA A 190 19.99 19.39 -2.95
CA ALA A 190 18.55 19.22 -3.22
C ALA A 190 18.30 18.65 -4.62
N LYS A 191 18.97 19.19 -5.64
CA LYS A 191 18.79 18.77 -7.02
C LYS A 191 19.24 17.31 -7.26
N PRO A 192 20.49 16.88 -6.90
CA PRO A 192 20.88 15.48 -7.00
C PRO A 192 20.04 14.55 -6.14
N LEU A 193 19.55 14.97 -4.97
CA LEU A 193 18.69 14.17 -4.14
C LEU A 193 17.32 13.91 -4.81
N PHE A 194 16.65 14.96 -5.29
CA PHE A 194 15.34 14.80 -5.93
C PHE A 194 15.40 14.04 -7.24
N THR A 195 16.51 14.15 -8.00
CA THR A 195 16.73 13.32 -9.18
C THR A 195 17.00 11.88 -8.79
N ALA A 196 17.82 11.60 -7.75
CA ALA A 196 18.03 10.24 -7.24
C ALA A 196 16.72 9.58 -6.79
N ILE A 197 15.87 10.29 -6.06
CA ILE A 197 14.55 9.79 -5.65
C ILE A 197 13.72 9.39 -6.87
N ARG A 198 13.67 10.22 -7.91
CA ARG A 198 12.89 9.92 -9.14
C ARG A 198 13.47 8.73 -9.92
N ILE A 199 14.81 8.65 -10.04
CA ILE A 199 15.44 7.52 -10.70
C ILE A 199 15.19 6.23 -9.93
N THR A 200 15.23 6.27 -8.58
CA THR A 200 14.90 5.10 -7.75
C THR A 200 13.45 4.66 -7.94
N TYR A 201 12.49 5.59 -7.99
CA TYR A 201 11.10 5.25 -8.33
C TYR A 201 10.99 4.67 -9.74
N ALA A 202 11.67 5.26 -10.72
CA ALA A 202 11.69 4.78 -12.11
C ALA A 202 12.22 3.34 -12.19
N LEU A 203 13.34 3.08 -11.51
CA LEU A 203 13.96 1.76 -11.45
C LEU A 203 13.05 0.72 -10.79
N ASN A 204 12.48 1.05 -9.64
CA ASN A 204 11.55 0.15 -8.94
C ASN A 204 10.31 -0.17 -9.79
N ILE A 205 9.74 0.84 -10.45
CA ILE A 205 8.60 0.64 -11.35
C ILE A 205 8.99 -0.23 -12.54
N PHE A 206 10.15 0.02 -13.14
CA PHE A 206 10.63 -0.76 -14.26
C PHE A 206 10.86 -2.23 -13.89
N GLU A 207 11.55 -2.49 -12.78
CA GLU A 207 11.87 -3.86 -12.30
C GLU A 207 10.63 -4.64 -11.85
N ALA A 208 9.66 -3.95 -11.25
CA ALA A 208 8.46 -4.60 -10.74
C ALA A 208 7.34 -4.71 -11.77
N HIS A 209 7.18 -3.72 -12.65
CA HIS A 209 5.98 -3.49 -13.45
C HIS A 209 6.21 -3.31 -14.96
N GLY A 210 7.47 -3.33 -15.40
CA GLY A 210 7.85 -3.37 -16.81
C GLY A 210 7.87 -2.04 -17.53
N ILE A 211 8.00 -2.15 -18.86
CA ILE A 211 8.29 -1.05 -19.78
C ILE A 211 7.15 -0.05 -19.83
N THR A 212 5.92 -0.50 -20.01
CA THR A 212 4.74 0.39 -20.15
C THR A 212 4.54 1.24 -18.89
N SER A 213 4.66 0.65 -17.69
CA SER A 213 4.52 1.37 -16.42
C SER A 213 5.64 2.39 -16.20
N PHE A 214 6.86 2.03 -16.57
CA PHE A 214 8.02 2.93 -16.54
C PHE A 214 7.83 4.14 -17.46
N LEU A 215 7.43 3.94 -18.71
CA LEU A 215 7.21 5.04 -19.66
C LEU A 215 6.09 5.97 -19.19
N LYS A 216 4.96 5.43 -18.72
CA LYS A 216 3.87 6.23 -18.13
C LYS A 216 4.33 7.03 -16.91
N PHE A 217 5.21 6.47 -16.07
CA PHE A 217 5.81 7.20 -14.96
C PHE A 217 6.68 8.35 -15.46
N CYS A 218 7.49 8.14 -16.51
CA CYS A 218 8.33 9.17 -17.11
C CYS A 218 7.48 10.32 -17.67
N ASP A 219 6.42 10.02 -18.42
CA ASP A 219 5.53 11.02 -19.00
C ASP A 219 4.85 11.87 -17.92
N ARG A 220 4.27 11.24 -16.91
CA ARG A 220 3.68 11.94 -15.75
C ARG A 220 4.68 12.77 -14.96
N THR A 221 5.93 12.30 -14.87
CA THR A 221 6.99 13.03 -14.15
C THR A 221 7.47 14.22 -14.97
N LYS A 222 7.64 14.06 -16.27
CA LYS A 222 8.05 15.15 -17.19
C LYS A 222 7.03 16.29 -17.23
N ALA A 223 5.74 15.98 -17.14
CA ALA A 223 4.66 16.96 -17.13
C ALA A 223 4.61 17.82 -15.84
N LYS A 224 5.26 17.38 -14.75
CA LYS A 224 5.26 18.11 -13.48
C LYS A 224 6.32 19.21 -13.47
N LYS A 225 6.06 20.27 -12.67
CA LYS A 225 7.09 21.25 -12.31
C LYS A 225 7.81 20.78 -11.04
N GLY A 226 9.15 20.89 -10.99
CA GLY A 226 9.88 20.53 -9.79
C GLY A 226 11.40 20.48 -9.96
N VAL A 227 12.09 20.49 -8.82
CA VAL A 227 13.56 20.50 -8.77
C VAL A 227 14.12 19.27 -9.47
N GLY A 228 15.04 19.48 -10.40
CA GLY A 228 15.79 18.42 -11.10
C GLY A 228 15.04 17.71 -12.23
N ILE A 229 13.76 18.06 -12.54
CA ILE A 229 13.03 17.42 -13.65
C ILE A 229 13.68 17.75 -14.99
N LYS A 230 13.92 19.03 -15.25
CA LYS A 230 14.57 19.47 -16.49
C LYS A 230 15.94 18.82 -16.71
N GLU A 231 16.72 18.70 -15.62
CA GLU A 231 18.02 18.03 -15.70
C GLU A 231 17.87 16.54 -16.04
N LEU A 232 16.94 15.86 -15.42
CA LEU A 232 16.73 14.43 -15.62
C LEU A 232 16.30 14.11 -17.06
N PHE A 233 15.41 14.91 -17.64
CA PHE A 233 14.83 14.63 -18.96
C PHE A 233 15.54 15.34 -20.14
N GLU A 234 16.42 16.31 -19.89
CA GLU A 234 17.09 17.06 -20.95
C GLU A 234 18.63 16.93 -20.90
N LYS A 235 19.23 16.54 -19.76
CA LYS A 235 20.68 16.53 -19.58
C LYS A 235 21.26 15.20 -19.10
N ASP A 236 20.46 14.34 -18.48
CA ASP A 236 20.93 13.04 -18.00
C ASP A 236 20.95 12.04 -19.16
N VAL A 237 22.14 11.85 -19.73
CA VAL A 237 22.33 10.97 -20.91
C VAL A 237 21.88 9.54 -20.62
N ASN A 238 22.19 9.01 -19.44
CA ASN A 238 21.85 7.64 -19.07
C ASN A 238 20.35 7.46 -18.85
N PHE A 239 19.68 8.41 -18.20
CA PHE A 239 18.23 8.36 -18.00
C PHE A 239 17.47 8.51 -19.33
N MET A 240 17.92 9.44 -20.19
CA MET A 240 17.34 9.60 -21.53
C MET A 240 17.52 8.35 -22.37
N ARG A 241 18.73 7.74 -22.32
CA ARG A 241 19.01 6.48 -23.02
C ARG A 241 18.11 5.33 -22.53
N ALA A 242 17.83 5.26 -21.22
CA ALA A 242 16.90 4.28 -20.70
C ALA A 242 15.47 4.45 -21.29
N ILE A 243 15.00 5.70 -21.44
CA ILE A 243 13.70 6.00 -22.08
C ILE A 243 13.70 5.61 -23.56
N GLU A 244 14.76 5.92 -24.30
CA GLU A 244 14.89 5.54 -25.72
C GLU A 244 14.83 4.03 -25.90
N LEU A 245 15.64 3.28 -25.13
CA LEU A 245 15.65 1.82 -25.17
C LEU A 245 14.29 1.24 -24.79
N ALA A 246 13.61 1.82 -23.78
CA ALA A 246 12.28 1.39 -23.38
C ALA A 246 11.22 1.62 -24.48
N ASN A 247 11.27 2.78 -25.15
CA ASN A 247 10.38 3.06 -26.29
C ASN A 247 10.65 2.10 -27.45
N PHE A 248 11.92 1.83 -27.75
CA PHE A 248 12.29 0.86 -28.79
C PHE A 248 11.78 -0.54 -28.43
N ALA A 249 12.05 -1.04 -27.23
CA ALA A 249 11.58 -2.35 -26.79
C ALA A 249 10.05 -2.45 -26.84
N LYS A 250 9.35 -1.39 -26.43
CA LYS A 250 7.87 -1.33 -26.53
C LYS A 250 7.38 -1.39 -27.96
N SER A 251 8.05 -0.72 -28.91
CA SER A 251 7.70 -0.77 -30.33
C SER A 251 7.86 -2.17 -30.94
N GLN A 252 8.73 -3.00 -30.34
CA GLN A 252 8.89 -4.43 -30.68
C GLN A 252 7.89 -5.34 -29.94
N GLY A 253 6.91 -4.77 -29.23
CA GLY A 253 5.92 -5.53 -28.47
C GLY A 253 6.45 -6.15 -27.18
N MET A 254 7.65 -5.75 -26.73
CA MET A 254 8.23 -6.28 -25.49
C MET A 254 7.57 -5.67 -24.27
N GLU A 255 7.30 -6.52 -23.29
CA GLU A 255 6.87 -6.16 -21.93
C GLU A 255 7.64 -6.98 -20.90
N HIS A 256 7.28 -6.83 -19.62
CA HIS A 256 7.97 -7.52 -18.55
C HIS A 256 7.84 -9.04 -18.69
N SER A 257 8.95 -9.76 -18.53
CA SER A 257 9.01 -11.23 -18.59
C SER A 257 8.11 -11.96 -17.58
N LYS A 258 7.65 -11.27 -16.52
CA LYS A 258 6.62 -11.78 -15.61
C LYS A 258 5.26 -12.06 -16.30
N LEU A 259 4.91 -11.32 -17.36
CA LEU A 259 3.62 -11.50 -18.03
C LEU A 259 3.48 -12.86 -18.75
N PRO A 260 4.46 -13.32 -19.55
CA PRO A 260 4.43 -14.68 -20.09
C PRO A 260 4.35 -15.75 -18.98
N LYS A 261 5.12 -15.57 -17.88
CA LYS A 261 5.09 -16.51 -16.77
C LYS A 261 3.75 -16.49 -16.03
N LEU A 262 3.15 -15.32 -15.84
CA LEU A 262 1.81 -15.19 -15.29
C LEU A 262 0.78 -15.95 -16.15
N LYS A 263 0.88 -15.88 -17.48
CA LYS A 263 0.01 -16.64 -18.39
C LYS A 263 0.12 -18.14 -18.14
N GLU A 264 1.33 -18.68 -18.03
CA GLU A 264 1.55 -20.10 -17.74
C GLU A 264 0.89 -20.51 -16.42
N VAL A 265 1.15 -19.73 -15.35
CA VAL A 265 0.59 -20.00 -14.02
C VAL A 265 -0.95 -20.00 -14.06
N ILE A 266 -1.55 -18.96 -14.63
CA ILE A 266 -3.02 -18.85 -14.67
C ILE A 266 -3.63 -19.99 -15.52
N SER A 267 -2.97 -20.38 -16.63
CA SER A 267 -3.45 -21.49 -17.48
C SER A 267 -3.43 -22.84 -16.75
N SER A 268 -2.61 -23.00 -15.70
CA SER A 268 -2.54 -24.23 -14.90
C SER A 268 -3.54 -24.26 -13.74
N VAL A 269 -4.12 -23.12 -13.35
CA VAL A 269 -5.07 -23.02 -12.23
C VAL A 269 -6.49 -23.18 -12.75
N LYS A 270 -7.28 -24.04 -12.10
CA LYS A 270 -8.70 -24.26 -12.44
C LYS A 270 -9.66 -23.48 -11.53
N ASP A 271 -9.14 -22.96 -10.43
CA ASP A 271 -9.91 -22.24 -9.42
C ASP A 271 -9.84 -20.72 -9.60
N LYS A 272 -10.56 -20.01 -8.75
CA LYS A 272 -10.55 -18.54 -8.70
C LYS A 272 -9.16 -18.01 -8.38
N VAL A 273 -8.75 -16.97 -9.08
CA VAL A 273 -7.41 -16.36 -8.93
C VAL A 273 -7.52 -14.90 -8.50
N LEU A 274 -6.78 -14.50 -7.48
CA LEU A 274 -6.57 -13.12 -7.10
C LEU A 274 -5.13 -12.70 -7.42
N ILE A 275 -4.97 -11.62 -8.20
CA ILE A 275 -3.65 -11.11 -8.58
C ILE A 275 -3.44 -9.76 -7.90
N PHE A 276 -2.43 -9.69 -7.02
CA PHE A 276 -2.07 -8.45 -6.34
C PHE A 276 -0.90 -7.76 -7.01
N THR A 277 -1.02 -6.44 -7.19
CA THR A 277 0.06 -5.60 -7.69
C THR A 277 0.05 -4.22 -7.01
N SER A 278 1.22 -3.62 -6.85
CA SER A 278 1.39 -2.36 -6.12
C SER A 278 0.98 -1.12 -6.92
N TYR A 279 0.87 -1.21 -8.26
CA TYR A 279 0.63 -0.05 -9.12
C TYR A 279 -0.57 -0.24 -10.05
N ARG A 280 -1.40 0.79 -10.17
CA ARG A 280 -2.60 0.78 -11.03
C ARG A 280 -2.29 0.56 -12.51
N ASP A 281 -1.18 1.10 -13.01
CA ASP A 281 -0.79 0.88 -14.39
C ASP A 281 -0.54 -0.61 -14.68
N SER A 282 0.00 -1.35 -13.71
CA SER A 282 0.21 -2.80 -13.82
C SER A 282 -1.10 -3.57 -13.77
N VAL A 283 -2.08 -3.12 -12.98
CA VAL A 283 -3.43 -3.71 -12.98
C VAL A 283 -4.01 -3.69 -14.38
N ASN A 284 -3.95 -2.54 -15.07
CA ASN A 284 -4.47 -2.42 -16.45
C ASN A 284 -3.72 -3.34 -17.42
N VAL A 285 -2.37 -3.36 -17.37
CA VAL A 285 -1.56 -4.23 -18.25
C VAL A 285 -1.88 -5.71 -18.02
N ILE A 286 -2.03 -6.13 -16.77
CA ILE A 286 -2.40 -7.53 -16.45
C ILE A 286 -3.81 -7.83 -16.96
N ASN A 287 -4.78 -6.97 -16.66
CA ASN A 287 -6.16 -7.16 -17.12
C ASN A 287 -6.26 -7.26 -18.65
N ASP A 288 -5.64 -6.32 -19.38
CA ASP A 288 -5.60 -6.35 -20.84
C ASP A 288 -4.97 -7.66 -21.38
N THR A 289 -3.96 -8.15 -20.66
CA THR A 289 -3.30 -9.42 -21.01
C THR A 289 -4.24 -10.61 -20.83
N LEU A 290 -4.97 -10.67 -19.72
CA LEU A 290 -5.94 -11.73 -19.43
C LEU A 290 -7.12 -11.70 -20.40
N GLN A 291 -7.67 -10.53 -20.70
CA GLN A 291 -8.74 -10.36 -21.67
C GLN A 291 -8.33 -10.86 -23.07
N LYS A 292 -7.09 -10.58 -23.49
CA LYS A 292 -6.55 -11.10 -24.77
C LYS A 292 -6.40 -12.64 -24.80
N MET A 293 -6.34 -13.26 -23.62
CA MET A 293 -6.35 -14.74 -23.49
C MET A 293 -7.76 -15.33 -23.43
N GLY A 294 -8.80 -14.49 -23.48
CA GLY A 294 -10.17 -14.92 -23.27
C GLY A 294 -10.54 -15.23 -21.83
N ILE A 295 -9.70 -14.81 -20.87
CA ILE A 295 -9.95 -14.98 -19.43
C ILE A 295 -10.76 -13.80 -18.94
N ASN A 296 -11.95 -14.07 -18.41
CA ASN A 296 -12.76 -13.04 -17.79
C ASN A 296 -12.09 -12.57 -16.50
N SER A 297 -11.80 -11.27 -16.41
CA SER A 297 -11.14 -10.67 -15.25
C SER A 297 -11.67 -9.27 -14.99
N GLU A 298 -11.77 -8.91 -13.72
CA GLU A 298 -12.20 -7.58 -13.30
C GLU A 298 -11.11 -6.89 -12.46
N ILE A 299 -11.10 -5.56 -12.55
CA ILE A 299 -10.15 -4.73 -11.83
C ILE A 299 -10.75 -4.27 -10.51
N LEU A 300 -10.02 -4.50 -9.41
CA LEU A 300 -10.34 -3.94 -8.10
C LEU A 300 -9.25 -2.95 -7.68
N ILE A 301 -9.59 -1.67 -7.62
CA ILE A 301 -8.69 -0.57 -7.22
C ILE A 301 -9.36 0.36 -6.22
N GLY A 302 -8.56 0.93 -5.32
CA GLY A 302 -9.08 1.85 -4.30
C GLY A 302 -9.66 3.16 -4.87
N LYS A 303 -10.46 3.86 -4.08
CA LYS A 303 -11.20 5.09 -4.42
C LYS A 303 -10.30 6.29 -4.79
N ALA A 304 -9.06 6.37 -4.29
CA ALA A 304 -8.19 7.53 -4.48
C ALA A 304 -7.75 7.72 -5.93
N GLY A 305 -7.69 8.98 -6.42
CA GLY A 305 -7.24 9.36 -7.76
C GLY A 305 -8.33 9.28 -8.84
N GLU A 306 -8.04 9.82 -10.03
CA GLU A 306 -9.00 9.98 -11.14
C GLU A 306 -9.60 8.66 -11.64
N THR A 307 -8.86 7.56 -11.54
CA THR A 307 -9.29 6.21 -11.98
C THR A 307 -9.81 5.34 -10.85
N GLY A 308 -10.01 5.92 -9.64
CA GLY A 308 -10.48 5.18 -8.47
C GLY A 308 -11.90 4.66 -8.63
N LEU A 309 -12.16 3.42 -8.18
CA LEU A 309 -13.51 2.87 -8.17
C LEU A 309 -14.30 3.38 -6.96
N LYS A 310 -15.56 3.73 -7.18
CA LYS A 310 -16.50 4.03 -6.08
C LYS A 310 -16.69 2.78 -5.21
N GLN A 311 -16.96 2.96 -3.93
CA GLN A 311 -17.08 1.87 -2.97
C GLN A 311 -18.15 0.85 -3.38
N GLN A 312 -19.29 1.30 -3.84
CA GLN A 312 -20.36 0.41 -4.33
C GLN A 312 -19.86 -0.52 -5.44
N LYS A 313 -19.13 0.03 -6.43
CA LYS A 313 -18.58 -0.78 -7.52
C LYS A 313 -17.50 -1.77 -7.06
N GLN A 314 -16.72 -1.41 -6.02
CA GLN A 314 -15.78 -2.35 -5.40
C GLN A 314 -16.53 -3.53 -4.75
N ILE A 315 -17.60 -3.26 -4.02
CA ILE A 315 -18.45 -4.30 -3.39
C ILE A 315 -19.07 -5.21 -4.46
N GLU A 316 -19.63 -4.63 -5.52
CA GLU A 316 -20.20 -5.38 -6.65
C GLU A 316 -19.16 -6.29 -7.31
N THR A 317 -17.94 -5.78 -7.56
CA THR A 317 -16.83 -6.57 -8.13
C THR A 317 -16.46 -7.75 -7.24
N VAL A 318 -16.34 -7.53 -5.93
CA VAL A 318 -16.05 -8.60 -4.97
C VAL A 318 -17.18 -9.64 -4.93
N GLN A 319 -18.44 -9.21 -4.97
CA GLN A 319 -19.58 -10.13 -4.99
C GLN A 319 -19.59 -10.98 -6.25
N ARG A 320 -19.41 -10.38 -7.43
CA ARG A 320 -19.32 -11.12 -8.69
C ARG A 320 -18.21 -12.17 -8.70
N PHE A 321 -17.04 -11.83 -8.10
CA PHE A 321 -15.97 -12.79 -7.92
C PHE A 321 -16.36 -13.94 -6.99
N ARG A 322 -17.06 -13.65 -5.89
CA ARG A 322 -17.59 -14.69 -4.98
C ARG A 322 -18.58 -15.62 -5.68
N ASP A 323 -19.42 -15.06 -6.53
CA ASP A 323 -20.44 -15.80 -7.28
C ASP A 323 -19.87 -16.56 -8.48
N GLY A 324 -18.56 -16.43 -8.78
CA GLY A 324 -17.91 -17.13 -9.90
C GLY A 324 -18.24 -16.53 -11.26
N LEU A 325 -18.64 -15.26 -11.31
CA LEU A 325 -18.98 -14.54 -12.54
C LEU A 325 -17.76 -13.85 -13.19
N THR A 326 -16.61 -13.89 -12.52
CA THR A 326 -15.32 -13.33 -12.98
C THR A 326 -14.19 -14.21 -12.56
#